data_f408ac8e6581ac5eecc68fb3df3fce8e
#
_entry.id   f408ac8e6581ac5eecc68fb3df3fce8e
#
_cell.length_a   1.000
_cell.length_b   1.000
_cell.length_c   1.000
_cell.angle_alpha   90.00
_cell.angle_beta   90.00
_cell.angle_gamma   90.00
#
_symmetry.space_group_name_H-M   'P 1'
#
loop_
_entity.id
_entity.type
_entity.pdbx_description
1 polymer ?
#
loop_
_entity_poly.entity_id
_entity_poly.type
_entity_poly.pdbx_seq_one_letter_code
_entity_poly.pdbx_strand_id
1 'polypeptide(L)'
;MWGISEGKKFEKDFVRQAEEDPHYLVYRCRDVQGYAGSVNISDYIIFNGSYLVLAELKSTKGKSVPFSRLNDKQMDMMLNVTANWTVPIYVFNFRGDVNETYFATTEQVAEYIDKADRKSIPIDWLRENWEQVQQKLRQTRYDYYMDGLF
;
A
#
# COMPACT_ATOMS: atom_id res chain seq x y z
N MET A 1 19.43 11.81 16.38
CA MET A 1 19.69 10.57 15.65
C MET A 1 18.66 10.42 14.54
N TRP A 2 19.14 10.23 13.34
CA TRP A 2 18.29 10.10 12.17
C TRP A 2 18.01 8.62 11.90
N GLY A 3 16.88 8.14 12.36
CA GLY A 3 16.42 6.80 12.03
C GLY A 3 15.70 6.78 10.67
N ILE A 4 15.54 5.58 10.11
CA ILE A 4 14.67 5.37 8.96
C ILE A 4 13.25 5.75 9.38
N SER A 5 12.53 6.54 8.56
CA SER A 5 11.15 6.91 8.86
C SER A 5 10.27 5.66 8.97
N GLU A 6 9.22 5.72 9.77
CA GLU A 6 8.30 4.59 9.96
C GLU A 6 7.66 4.16 8.64
N GLY A 7 7.39 5.09 7.73
CA GLY A 7 6.87 4.77 6.40
C GLY A 7 7.87 3.95 5.58
N LYS A 8 9.13 4.36 5.53
CA LYS A 8 10.17 3.61 4.82
C LYS A 8 10.45 2.25 5.44
N LYS A 9 10.38 2.18 6.77
CA LYS A 9 10.52 0.92 7.48
C LYS A 9 9.38 -0.03 7.13
N PHE A 10 8.15 0.45 7.09
CA PHE A 10 7.01 -0.34 6.65
C PHE A 10 7.19 -0.85 5.22
N GLU A 11 7.55 0.03 4.29
CA GLU A 11 7.77 -0.35 2.88
C GLU A 11 8.75 -1.51 2.77
N LYS A 12 9.89 -1.40 3.45
CA LYS A 12 10.93 -2.43 3.42
C LYS A 12 10.45 -3.74 4.04
N ASP A 13 9.78 -3.68 5.16
CA ASP A 13 9.29 -4.86 5.87
C ASP A 13 8.18 -5.56 5.09
N PHE A 14 7.28 -4.79 4.46
CA PHE A 14 6.12 -5.32 3.74
C PHE A 14 6.52 -6.28 2.61
N VAL A 15 7.54 -5.95 1.85
CA VAL A 15 7.95 -6.77 0.70
C VAL A 15 8.96 -7.85 1.05
N ARG A 16 9.51 -7.85 2.26
CA ARG A 16 10.60 -8.77 2.63
C ARG A 16 10.25 -10.24 2.40
N GLN A 17 9.09 -10.67 2.83
CA GLN A 17 8.69 -12.07 2.68
C GLN A 17 8.48 -12.43 1.20
N ALA A 18 7.89 -11.53 0.43
CA ALA A 18 7.72 -11.75 -1.01
C ALA A 18 9.06 -11.77 -1.75
N GLU A 19 10.02 -10.91 -1.35
CA GLU A 19 11.36 -10.89 -1.97
C GLU A 19 12.12 -12.20 -1.72
N GLU A 20 11.89 -12.84 -0.58
CA GLU A 20 12.53 -14.12 -0.22
C GLU A 20 11.85 -15.33 -0.89
N ASP A 21 10.64 -15.18 -1.42
CA ASP A 21 9.88 -16.25 -2.06
C ASP A 21 10.17 -16.26 -3.57
N PRO A 22 10.74 -17.38 -4.11
CA PRO A 22 11.06 -17.45 -5.54
C PRO A 22 9.84 -17.41 -6.47
N HIS A 23 8.62 -17.57 -5.95
CA HIS A 23 7.40 -17.47 -6.75
C HIS A 23 6.95 -16.02 -6.97
N TYR A 24 7.57 -15.06 -6.28
CA TYR A 24 7.26 -13.64 -6.43
C TYR A 24 8.38 -12.91 -7.15
N LEU A 25 7.99 -12.01 -8.05
CA LEU A 25 8.88 -10.96 -8.55
C LEU A 25 8.50 -9.67 -7.81
N VAL A 26 9.46 -9.04 -7.15
CA VAL A 26 9.25 -7.77 -6.46
C VAL A 26 10.17 -6.73 -7.05
N TYR A 27 9.61 -5.64 -7.55
CA TYR A 27 10.37 -4.53 -8.10
C TYR A 27 9.98 -3.23 -7.39
N ARG A 28 10.95 -2.59 -6.78
CA ARG A 28 10.76 -1.27 -6.17
C ARG A 28 10.89 -0.19 -7.24
N CYS A 29 9.84 0.63 -7.38
CA CYS A 29 9.90 1.80 -8.25
C CYS A 29 10.76 2.87 -7.58
N ARG A 30 11.82 3.30 -8.23
CA ARG A 30 12.74 4.31 -7.69
C ARG A 30 12.06 5.66 -7.65
N ASP A 31 12.41 6.47 -6.66
CA ASP A 31 11.92 7.84 -6.56
C ASP A 31 12.28 8.62 -7.82
N VAL A 32 11.30 9.33 -8.37
CA VAL A 32 11.51 10.19 -9.54
C VAL A 32 12.11 11.50 -9.05
N GLN A 33 13.35 11.77 -9.47
CA GLN A 33 14.06 13.00 -9.11
C GLN A 33 14.32 13.86 -10.34
N GLY A 34 14.28 15.17 -10.16
CA GLY A 34 14.66 16.13 -11.18
C GLY A 34 13.59 16.48 -12.23
N TYR A 35 12.41 15.89 -12.16
CA TYR A 35 11.31 16.19 -13.07
C TYR A 35 10.08 16.64 -12.26
N ALA A 36 9.79 17.94 -12.29
CA ALA A 36 8.63 18.49 -11.60
C ALA A 36 7.33 17.83 -12.09
N GLY A 37 6.49 17.40 -11.16
CA GLY A 37 5.20 16.77 -11.46
C GLY A 37 5.25 15.32 -11.90
N SER A 38 6.45 14.71 -11.97
CA SER A 38 6.57 13.28 -12.26
C SER A 38 6.31 12.45 -11.02
N VAL A 39 5.51 11.39 -11.15
CA VAL A 39 5.24 10.43 -10.08
C VAL A 39 5.34 9.01 -10.63
N ASN A 40 5.74 8.07 -9.79
CA ASN A 40 5.63 6.64 -10.11
C ASN A 40 4.18 6.21 -9.98
N ILE A 41 3.80 5.19 -10.74
CA ILE A 41 2.46 4.61 -10.63
C ILE A 41 2.22 3.97 -9.26
N SER A 42 3.25 3.42 -8.64
CA SER A 42 3.19 2.80 -7.32
C SER A 42 4.58 2.72 -6.71
N ASP A 43 4.67 2.39 -5.41
CA ASP A 43 5.95 2.14 -4.75
C ASP A 43 6.60 0.83 -5.22
N TYR A 44 5.78 -0.20 -5.43
CA TYR A 44 6.22 -1.53 -5.81
C TYR A 44 5.38 -2.10 -6.94
N ILE A 45 6.02 -2.90 -7.77
CA ILE A 45 5.39 -3.81 -8.71
C ILE A 45 5.67 -5.22 -8.21
N ILE A 46 4.61 -5.99 -7.97
CA ILE A 46 4.71 -7.34 -7.41
C ILE A 46 3.98 -8.29 -8.35
N PHE A 47 4.68 -9.32 -8.84
CA PHE A 47 4.09 -10.36 -9.66
C PHE A 47 4.11 -11.68 -8.92
N ASN A 48 2.95 -12.29 -8.72
CA ASN A 48 2.82 -13.54 -7.96
C ASN A 48 2.66 -14.79 -8.85
N GLY A 49 2.94 -14.67 -10.12
CA GLY A 49 2.74 -15.74 -11.10
C GLY A 49 1.37 -15.70 -11.79
N SER A 50 0.42 -14.97 -11.25
CA SER A 50 -0.95 -14.85 -11.78
C SER A 50 -1.37 -13.39 -11.97
N TYR A 51 -1.05 -12.54 -11.02
CA TYR A 51 -1.44 -11.12 -11.03
C TYR A 51 -0.22 -10.23 -10.97
N LEU A 52 -0.28 -9.12 -11.71
CA LEU A 52 0.64 -8.01 -11.58
C LEU A 52 0.01 -6.99 -10.63
N VAL A 53 0.58 -6.86 -9.45
CA VAL A 53 0.07 -5.96 -8.41
C VAL A 53 0.88 -4.67 -8.41
N LEU A 54 0.20 -3.54 -8.54
CA LEU A 54 0.80 -2.21 -8.39
C LEU A 54 0.43 -1.73 -6.98
N ALA A 55 1.42 -1.74 -6.09
CA ALA A 55 1.18 -1.48 -4.67
C ALA A 55 1.75 -0.14 -4.22
N GLU A 56 0.87 0.75 -3.82
CA GLU A 56 1.23 2.01 -3.18
C GLU A 56 1.02 1.86 -1.66
N LEU A 57 2.07 2.14 -0.89
CA LEU A 57 2.10 1.87 0.55
C LEU A 57 1.97 3.16 1.34
N LYS A 58 1.04 3.18 2.30
CA LYS A 58 0.82 4.31 3.20
C LYS A 58 0.80 3.83 4.64
N SER A 59 1.64 4.43 5.48
CA SER A 59 1.71 4.11 6.91
C SER A 59 1.30 5.32 7.74
N THR A 60 0.58 5.09 8.83
CA THR A 60 0.18 6.13 9.77
C THR A 60 0.25 5.65 11.21
N LYS A 61 0.52 6.57 12.12
CA LYS A 61 0.48 6.30 13.58
C LYS A 61 -0.94 6.39 14.14
N GLY A 62 -1.83 7.10 13.45
CA GLY A 62 -3.21 7.27 13.88
C GLY A 62 -4.12 6.14 13.44
N LYS A 63 -5.42 6.41 13.50
CA LYS A 63 -6.48 5.48 13.10
C LYS A 63 -7.14 5.86 11.78
N SER A 64 -6.57 6.81 11.06
CA SER A 64 -7.05 7.21 9.73
C SER A 64 -5.90 7.77 8.89
N VAL A 65 -6.04 7.65 7.57
CA VAL A 65 -5.09 8.20 6.60
C VAL A 65 -5.73 9.41 5.94
N PRO A 66 -5.17 10.63 6.12
CA PRO A 66 -5.70 11.82 5.45
C PRO A 66 -5.67 11.70 3.93
N PHE A 67 -6.71 12.17 3.26
CA PHE A 67 -6.75 12.19 1.78
C PHE A 67 -5.59 12.98 1.18
N SER A 68 -5.10 13.98 1.88
CA SER A 68 -3.95 14.80 1.44
C SER A 68 -2.66 13.99 1.28
N ARG A 69 -2.57 12.81 1.87
CA ARG A 69 -1.42 11.92 1.70
C ARG A 69 -1.49 11.07 0.43
N LEU A 70 -2.62 11.07 -0.25
CA LEU A 70 -2.81 10.35 -1.51
C LEU A 70 -2.54 11.33 -2.66
N ASN A 71 -1.72 10.93 -3.61
CA ASN A 71 -1.38 11.74 -4.76
C ASN A 71 -2.43 11.56 -5.85
N ASP A 72 -3.10 12.65 -6.25
CA ASP A 72 -4.20 12.61 -7.23
C ASP A 72 -3.72 12.13 -8.61
N LYS A 73 -2.55 12.58 -9.04
CA LYS A 73 -1.98 12.18 -10.33
C LYS A 73 -1.66 10.68 -10.36
N GLN A 74 -1.09 10.17 -9.28
CA GLN A 74 -0.81 8.75 -9.12
C GLN A 74 -2.11 7.94 -9.11
N MET A 75 -3.13 8.40 -8.38
CA MET A 75 -4.43 7.74 -8.33
C MET A 75 -5.05 7.68 -9.73
N ASP A 76 -5.00 8.77 -10.49
CA ASP A 76 -5.50 8.79 -11.88
C ASP A 76 -4.75 7.77 -12.75
N MET A 77 -3.43 7.68 -12.61
CA MET A 77 -2.64 6.68 -13.34
C MET A 77 -3.09 5.25 -12.98
N MET A 78 -3.28 4.96 -11.70
CA MET A 78 -3.73 3.65 -11.23
C MET A 78 -5.14 3.33 -11.71
N LEU A 79 -6.05 4.31 -11.70
CA LEU A 79 -7.43 4.13 -12.18
C LEU A 79 -7.51 3.87 -13.68
N ASN A 80 -6.54 4.34 -14.45
CA ASN A 80 -6.47 4.13 -15.90
C ASN A 80 -5.85 2.79 -16.30
N VAL A 81 -5.41 1.97 -15.35
CA VAL A 81 -4.90 0.62 -15.61
C VAL A 81 -6.07 -0.29 -15.93
N THR A 82 -6.13 -0.77 -17.19
CA THR A 82 -7.20 -1.66 -17.67
C THR A 82 -6.69 -3.02 -18.12
N ALA A 83 -5.37 -3.26 -18.02
CA ALA A 83 -4.79 -4.53 -18.42
C ALA A 83 -5.32 -5.68 -17.55
N ASN A 84 -5.69 -6.79 -18.19
CA ASN A 84 -6.12 -7.98 -17.48
C ASN A 84 -5.04 -8.46 -16.51
N TRP A 85 -5.46 -8.99 -15.37
CA TRP A 85 -4.58 -9.56 -14.36
C TRP A 85 -3.64 -8.52 -13.70
N THR A 86 -3.93 -7.24 -13.88
CA THR A 86 -3.22 -6.13 -13.22
C THR A 86 -4.11 -5.53 -12.14
N VAL A 87 -3.58 -5.45 -10.91
CA VAL A 87 -4.35 -5.04 -9.73
C VAL A 87 -3.66 -3.85 -9.06
N PRO A 88 -4.12 -2.61 -9.32
CA PRO A 88 -3.64 -1.43 -8.59
C PRO A 88 -4.27 -1.37 -7.20
N ILE A 89 -3.45 -1.31 -6.17
CA ILE A 89 -3.91 -1.28 -4.78
C ILE A 89 -3.19 -0.21 -3.97
N TYR A 90 -3.86 0.22 -2.90
CA TYR A 90 -3.24 0.87 -1.77
C TYR A 90 -3.09 -0.15 -0.64
N VAL A 91 -1.97 -0.08 0.06
CA VAL A 91 -1.74 -0.84 1.29
C VAL A 91 -1.66 0.16 2.43
N PHE A 92 -2.60 0.06 3.37
CA PHE A 92 -2.67 0.97 4.51
C PHE A 92 -2.18 0.26 5.76
N ASN A 93 -1.14 0.81 6.36
CA ASN A 93 -0.54 0.29 7.57
C ASN A 93 -0.81 1.25 8.72
N PHE A 94 -1.47 0.75 9.75
CA PHE A 94 -1.75 1.49 10.99
C PHE A 94 -0.83 0.95 12.07
N ARG A 95 -0.06 1.84 12.70
CA ARG A 95 0.87 1.49 13.77
C ARG A 95 0.85 2.54 14.86
N GLY A 96 1.01 2.09 16.09
CA GLY A 96 0.87 2.89 17.29
C GLY A 96 0.04 2.12 18.30
N ASP A 97 -1.15 2.61 18.65
CA ASP A 97 -2.08 1.91 19.54
C ASP A 97 -2.63 0.62 18.91
N VAL A 98 -2.75 0.61 17.59
CA VAL A 98 -3.11 -0.58 16.81
C VAL A 98 -1.98 -0.90 15.85
N ASN A 99 -1.89 -2.18 15.43
CA ASN A 99 -0.92 -2.64 14.46
C ASN A 99 -1.66 -3.54 13.46
N GLU A 100 -2.26 -2.93 12.47
CA GLU A 100 -3.08 -3.59 11.47
C GLU A 100 -2.74 -3.06 10.08
N THR A 101 -2.79 -3.94 9.09
CA THR A 101 -2.50 -3.61 7.70
C THR A 101 -3.63 -4.14 6.82
N TYR A 102 -4.08 -3.29 5.90
CA TYR A 102 -5.16 -3.61 4.96
C TYR A 102 -4.74 -3.20 3.57
N PHE A 103 -5.22 -3.95 2.57
CA PHE A 103 -5.17 -3.44 1.21
C PHE A 103 -6.57 -3.09 0.72
N ALA A 104 -6.65 -2.16 -0.22
CA ALA A 104 -7.88 -1.79 -0.90
C ALA A 104 -7.57 -1.50 -2.36
N THR A 105 -8.48 -1.84 -3.26
CA THR A 105 -8.30 -1.50 -4.67
C THR A 105 -8.39 0.01 -4.85
N THR A 106 -7.68 0.52 -5.84
CA THR A 106 -7.69 1.96 -6.13
C THR A 106 -9.10 2.46 -6.44
N GLU A 107 -9.90 1.68 -7.15
CA GLU A 107 -11.29 2.02 -7.48
C GLU A 107 -12.14 2.24 -6.23
N GLN A 108 -12.01 1.33 -5.25
CA GLN A 108 -12.77 1.43 -4.01
C GLN A 108 -12.32 2.63 -3.16
N VAL A 109 -11.03 2.90 -3.13
CA VAL A 109 -10.50 4.09 -2.43
C VAL A 109 -11.03 5.37 -3.08
N ALA A 110 -10.99 5.46 -4.40
CA ALA A 110 -11.51 6.61 -5.14
C ALA A 110 -13.01 6.80 -4.90
N GLU A 111 -13.79 5.73 -4.90
CA GLU A 111 -15.22 5.76 -4.61
C GLU A 111 -15.49 6.24 -3.19
N TYR A 112 -14.73 5.76 -2.22
CA TYR A 112 -14.83 6.21 -0.84
C TYR A 112 -14.57 7.72 -0.72
N ILE A 113 -13.49 8.20 -1.32
CA ILE A 113 -13.13 9.63 -1.31
C ILE A 113 -14.26 10.50 -1.88
N ASP A 114 -14.86 10.05 -2.97
CA ASP A 114 -15.93 10.78 -3.66
C ASP A 114 -17.21 10.89 -2.82
N LYS A 115 -17.52 9.88 -2.02
CA LYS A 115 -18.77 9.79 -1.24
C LYS A 115 -18.63 10.17 0.23
N ALA A 116 -17.40 10.27 0.75
CA ALA A 116 -17.18 10.46 2.19
C ALA A 116 -17.45 11.89 2.62
N ASP A 117 -18.04 12.04 3.81
CA ASP A 117 -18.24 13.34 4.46
C ASP A 117 -16.99 13.83 5.19
N ARG A 118 -16.02 12.97 5.39
CA ARG A 118 -14.75 13.28 6.07
C ARG A 118 -13.60 13.28 5.06
N LYS A 119 -12.46 13.84 5.47
CA LYS A 119 -11.27 13.99 4.60
C LYS A 119 -10.16 13.00 4.94
N SER A 120 -10.53 11.83 5.42
CA SER A 120 -9.57 10.76 5.74
C SER A 120 -10.22 9.39 5.59
N ILE A 121 -9.38 8.37 5.40
CA ILE A 121 -9.79 6.96 5.34
C ILE A 121 -9.62 6.37 6.74
N PRO A 122 -10.71 6.08 7.47
CA PRO A 122 -10.60 5.50 8.81
C PRO A 122 -10.32 4.00 8.75
N ILE A 123 -9.61 3.49 9.75
CA ILE A 123 -9.35 2.06 9.89
C ILE A 123 -10.66 1.24 9.93
N ASP A 124 -11.73 1.79 10.49
CA ASP A 124 -12.99 1.09 10.58
C ASP A 124 -13.60 0.77 9.22
N TRP A 125 -13.49 1.69 8.25
CA TRP A 125 -13.92 1.40 6.87
C TRP A 125 -13.15 0.23 6.26
N LEU A 126 -11.84 0.17 6.50
CA LEU A 126 -11.01 -0.93 6.01
C LEU A 126 -11.37 -2.25 6.69
N ARG A 127 -11.59 -2.24 8.01
CA ARG A 127 -12.01 -3.43 8.78
C ARG A 127 -13.33 -4.01 8.27
N GLU A 128 -14.26 -3.15 7.90
CA GLU A 128 -15.59 -3.56 7.45
C GLU A 128 -15.62 -4.05 6.00
N ASN A 129 -14.71 -3.56 5.16
CA ASN A 129 -14.81 -3.76 3.71
C ASN A 129 -13.66 -4.57 3.11
N TRP A 130 -12.55 -4.70 3.82
CA TRP A 130 -11.33 -5.27 3.26
C TRP A 130 -10.70 -6.31 4.17
N GLU A 131 -9.96 -7.22 3.54
CA GLU A 131 -9.25 -8.28 4.24
C GLU A 131 -7.97 -7.73 4.87
N GLN A 132 -7.73 -8.12 6.12
CA GLN A 132 -6.52 -7.77 6.83
C GLN A 132 -5.33 -8.59 6.32
N VAL A 133 -4.23 -7.92 6.07
CA VAL A 133 -2.96 -8.57 5.76
C VAL A 133 -2.40 -9.16 7.06
N GLN A 134 -2.13 -10.45 7.06
CA GLN A 134 -1.56 -11.12 8.22
C GLN A 134 -0.15 -10.60 8.47
N GLN A 135 0.16 -10.29 9.73
CA GLN A 135 1.47 -9.81 10.11
C GLN A 135 1.92 -10.45 11.42
N LYS A 136 3.22 -10.68 11.54
CA LYS A 136 3.84 -11.24 12.73
C LYS A 136 4.96 -10.35 13.20
N LEU A 137 4.89 -9.92 14.46
CA LEU A 137 5.95 -9.12 15.08
C LEU A 137 7.18 -10.01 15.32
N ARG A 138 8.30 -9.56 14.78
CA ARG A 138 9.63 -10.05 15.09
C ARG A 138 10.30 -9.09 16.08
N GLN A 139 11.53 -9.35 16.50
CA GLN A 139 12.22 -8.52 17.50
C GLN A 139 12.26 -7.03 17.12
N THR A 140 12.52 -6.73 15.85
CA THR A 140 12.72 -5.35 15.37
C THR A 140 11.85 -5.00 14.16
N ARG A 141 11.01 -5.91 13.67
CA ARG A 141 10.24 -5.73 12.44
C ARG A 141 8.96 -6.55 12.47
N TYR A 142 8.06 -6.22 11.53
CA TYR A 142 6.93 -7.08 11.19
C TYR A 142 7.24 -7.86 9.91
N ASP A 143 6.79 -9.10 9.86
CA ASP A 143 6.67 -9.89 8.63
C ASP A 143 5.22 -9.81 8.15
N TYR A 144 5.02 -9.62 6.86
CA TYR A 144 3.70 -9.49 6.23
C TYR A 144 3.50 -10.60 5.22
N TYR A 145 2.34 -11.27 5.28
CA TYR A 145 2.05 -12.43 4.48
C TYR A 145 0.98 -12.10 3.44
N MET A 146 1.37 -12.13 2.16
CA MET A 146 0.51 -11.75 1.03
C MET A 146 -0.19 -12.94 0.37
N ASP A 147 0.16 -14.16 0.74
CA ASP A 147 -0.41 -15.36 0.14
C ASP A 147 -1.93 -15.40 0.31
N GLY A 148 -2.63 -15.67 -0.78
CA GLY A 148 -4.08 -15.76 -0.78
C GLY A 148 -4.82 -14.43 -0.83
N LEU A 149 -4.12 -13.28 -0.89
CA LEU A 149 -4.76 -11.96 -0.97
C LEU A 149 -5.22 -11.60 -2.39
N PHE A 150 -4.60 -12.20 -3.39
CA PHE A 150 -4.83 -11.89 -4.80
C PHE A 150 -5.19 -13.12 -5.60
#